data_a60548f145dff01e85f63df86a97145f
#
_entry.id   a60548f145dff01e85f63df86a97145f
#
_cell.length_a   1.000
_cell.length_b   1.000
_cell.length_c   1.000
_cell.angle_alpha   90.00
_cell.angle_beta   90.00
_cell.angle_gamma   90.00
#
_symmetry.space_group_name_H-M   'P 1'
#
loop_
_entity.id
_entity.type
_entity.pdbx_description
1 polymer ?
#
loop_
_entity_poly.entity_id
_entity_poly.type
_entity_poly.pdbx_seq_one_letter_code
_entity_poly.pdbx_strand_id
1 'polypeptide(L)'
;FDLTAGNLGLLAGGYFIGFSLMQIPVGLLLDKIGPKKVIGYFLIIALIGTISFALAKSFTGLFVSRIFIGVGVSACMMGPLTGYRVWFAEKYQQRANSWMLMVANIGFVSSTLPVQILLPYIGWRWIFILIAILILFSLILIFLLIPNWEQKESTSIKSEKESLSQIWKNKFFISMIPLAFINYGGIQAIQTLWAGPWMLNITGYTPLQSATGLFWINITMLISFFIWGYILPKISEYGISSIKLIKLGLPISYFSLFLIIYFGNNAGAFLFTLYIMTSIVISLTQPAIALNFSKNLAG
;
A
#
# COMPACT_ATOMS: atom_id res chain seq x y z
N PHE A 1 11.88 -15.31 19.85
CA PHE A 1 10.79 -16.01 19.16
C PHE A 1 11.37 -16.82 18.01
N ASP A 2 11.26 -18.14 18.09
CA ASP A 2 11.64 -19.04 16.99
C ASP A 2 10.45 -19.11 16.00
N LEU A 3 10.33 -18.07 15.17
CA LEU A 3 9.22 -17.92 14.24
C LEU A 3 9.48 -18.74 12.97
N THR A 4 8.55 -19.61 12.64
CA THR A 4 8.53 -20.32 11.36
C THR A 4 8.11 -19.39 10.21
N ALA A 5 8.36 -19.78 8.96
CA ALA A 5 7.87 -19.07 7.78
C ALA A 5 6.34 -18.88 7.80
N GLY A 6 5.60 -19.89 8.31
CA GLY A 6 4.15 -19.81 8.51
C GLY A 6 3.76 -18.74 9.52
N ASN A 7 4.49 -18.61 10.63
CA ASN A 7 4.27 -17.58 11.63
C ASN A 7 4.50 -16.17 11.07
N LEU A 8 5.54 -15.99 10.26
CA LEU A 8 5.80 -14.72 9.58
C LEU A 8 4.66 -14.37 8.58
N GLY A 9 4.18 -15.38 7.85
CA GLY A 9 3.02 -15.22 6.97
C GLY A 9 1.75 -14.82 7.72
N LEU A 10 1.49 -15.43 8.89
CA LEU A 10 0.36 -15.05 9.73
C LEU A 10 0.48 -13.62 10.28
N LEU A 11 1.68 -13.20 10.71
CA LEU A 11 1.92 -11.82 11.18
C LEU A 11 1.67 -10.79 10.06
N ALA A 12 2.10 -11.08 8.83
CA ALA A 12 1.79 -10.24 7.69
C ALA A 12 0.31 -10.28 7.36
N GLY A 13 -0.32 -11.47 7.36
CA GLY A 13 -1.75 -11.65 7.15
C GLY A 13 -2.60 -10.88 8.15
N GLY A 14 -2.24 -10.90 9.44
CA GLY A 14 -2.94 -10.14 10.49
C GLY A 14 -3.01 -8.64 10.19
N TYR A 15 -1.91 -8.05 9.72
CA TYR A 15 -1.89 -6.66 9.28
C TYR A 15 -2.87 -6.41 8.12
N PHE A 16 -2.83 -7.23 7.06
CA PHE A 16 -3.70 -7.06 5.90
C PHE A 16 -5.17 -7.33 6.22
N ILE A 17 -5.47 -8.26 7.12
CA ILE A 17 -6.84 -8.50 7.61
C ILE A 17 -7.38 -7.23 8.28
N GLY A 18 -6.65 -6.67 9.26
CA GLY A 18 -7.04 -5.44 9.93
C GLY A 18 -7.24 -4.28 8.97
N PHE A 19 -6.30 -4.10 8.04
CA PHE A 19 -6.36 -3.06 7.01
C PHE A 19 -7.58 -3.21 6.10
N SER A 20 -7.82 -4.40 5.55
CA SER A 20 -8.87 -4.64 4.56
C SER A 20 -10.28 -4.55 5.14
N LEU A 21 -10.49 -5.07 6.36
CA LEU A 21 -11.78 -5.00 7.04
C LEU A 21 -12.23 -3.56 7.30
N MET A 22 -11.28 -2.65 7.48
CA MET A 22 -11.59 -1.25 7.77
C MET A 22 -11.78 -0.37 6.53
N GLN A 23 -11.52 -0.84 5.31
CA GLN A 23 -11.63 0.01 4.10
C GLN A 23 -13.03 0.60 3.91
N ILE A 24 -14.08 -0.22 4.05
CA ILE A 24 -15.47 0.25 3.92
C ILE A 24 -15.88 1.14 5.11
N PRO A 25 -15.68 0.74 6.39
CA PRO A 25 -15.95 1.61 7.53
C PRO A 25 -15.21 2.95 7.48
N VAL A 26 -13.94 2.96 7.06
CA VAL A 26 -13.15 4.20 6.92
C VAL A 26 -13.79 5.15 5.90
N GLY A 27 -14.21 4.64 4.73
CA GLY A 27 -14.89 5.46 3.73
C GLY A 27 -16.11 6.16 4.31
N LEU A 28 -17.00 5.42 4.97
CA LEU A 28 -18.21 5.95 5.61
C LEU A 28 -17.89 6.96 6.73
N LEU A 29 -16.85 6.72 7.51
CA LEU A 29 -16.43 7.63 8.56
C LEU A 29 -15.84 8.92 8.00
N LEU A 30 -15.06 8.84 6.91
CA LEU A 30 -14.49 10.01 6.23
C LEU A 30 -15.58 10.96 5.76
N ASP A 31 -16.66 10.42 5.20
CA ASP A 31 -17.82 11.21 4.76
C ASP A 31 -18.61 11.81 5.93
N LYS A 32 -18.65 11.11 7.08
CA LYS A 32 -19.44 11.51 8.23
C LYS A 32 -18.75 12.49 9.17
N ILE A 33 -17.49 12.28 9.52
CA ILE A 33 -16.77 13.05 10.54
C ILE A 33 -15.50 13.75 10.03
N GLY A 34 -15.18 13.55 8.75
CA GLY A 34 -14.11 14.22 8.03
C GLY A 34 -12.71 13.63 8.23
N PRO A 35 -11.78 13.95 7.31
CA PRO A 35 -10.48 13.30 7.23
C PRO A 35 -9.60 13.53 8.46
N LYS A 36 -9.55 14.75 9.02
CA LYS A 36 -8.71 15.05 10.19
C LYS A 36 -9.00 14.14 11.38
N LYS A 37 -10.28 14.01 11.75
CA LYS A 37 -10.71 13.21 12.90
C LYS A 37 -10.51 11.72 12.64
N VAL A 38 -10.89 11.24 11.44
CA VAL A 38 -10.74 9.82 11.09
C VAL A 38 -9.29 9.41 11.11
N ILE A 39 -8.41 10.13 10.40
CA ILE A 39 -6.97 9.82 10.40
C ILE A 39 -6.42 9.86 11.83
N GLY A 40 -6.79 10.88 12.63
CA GLY A 40 -6.32 11.03 14.00
C GLY A 40 -6.72 9.83 14.87
N TYR A 41 -8.00 9.44 14.90
CA TYR A 41 -8.46 8.30 15.70
C TYR A 41 -7.84 6.97 15.26
N PHE A 42 -7.71 6.75 13.97
CA PHE A 42 -7.09 5.56 13.44
C PHE A 42 -5.59 5.51 13.72
N LEU A 43 -4.88 6.62 13.65
CA LEU A 43 -3.46 6.68 14.05
C LEU A 43 -3.25 6.43 15.54
N ILE A 44 -4.20 6.78 16.43
CA ILE A 44 -4.13 6.39 17.84
C ILE A 44 -4.19 4.86 17.96
N ILE A 45 -5.06 4.19 17.20
CA ILE A 45 -5.11 2.72 17.19
C ILE A 45 -3.78 2.14 16.65
N ALA A 46 -3.22 2.72 15.58
CA ALA A 46 -1.91 2.33 15.06
C ALA A 46 -0.80 2.49 16.09
N LEU A 47 -0.80 3.60 16.84
CA LEU A 47 0.17 3.87 17.89
C LEU A 47 0.10 2.82 19.00
N ILE A 48 -1.10 2.53 19.51
CA ILE A 48 -1.32 1.49 20.51
C ILE A 48 -0.86 0.13 19.98
N GLY A 49 -1.24 -0.23 18.75
CA GLY A 49 -0.81 -1.46 18.11
C GLY A 49 0.72 -1.57 17.97
N THR A 50 1.38 -0.47 17.59
CA THR A 50 2.83 -0.44 17.39
C THR A 50 3.58 -0.58 18.72
N ILE A 51 3.12 0.10 19.78
CA ILE A 51 3.70 -0.04 21.13
C ILE A 51 3.44 -1.46 21.66
N SER A 52 2.22 -1.98 21.50
CA SER A 52 1.88 -3.35 21.91
C SER A 52 2.75 -4.40 21.19
N PHE A 53 3.06 -4.18 19.92
CA PHE A 53 3.95 -5.04 19.14
C PHE A 53 5.37 -5.03 19.73
N ALA A 54 5.92 -3.86 20.03
CA ALA A 54 7.25 -3.72 20.61
C ALA A 54 7.35 -4.41 22.00
N LEU A 55 6.28 -4.37 22.79
CA LEU A 55 6.22 -4.94 24.13
C LEU A 55 5.78 -6.42 24.17
N ALA A 56 5.35 -6.98 23.05
CA ALA A 56 4.83 -8.33 22.98
C ALA A 56 5.85 -9.38 23.44
N LYS A 57 5.36 -10.34 24.26
CA LYS A 57 6.14 -11.46 24.79
C LYS A 57 5.66 -12.82 24.25
N SER A 58 4.60 -12.86 23.45
CA SER A 58 4.03 -14.06 22.84
C SER A 58 3.71 -13.83 21.37
N PHE A 59 3.63 -14.92 20.59
CA PHE A 59 3.20 -14.86 19.19
C PHE A 59 1.79 -14.27 19.05
N THR A 60 0.86 -14.66 19.92
CA THR A 60 -0.51 -14.11 19.91
C THR A 60 -0.51 -12.59 20.14
N GLY A 61 0.35 -12.11 21.05
CA GLY A 61 0.51 -10.67 21.27
C GLY A 61 1.03 -9.94 20.02
N LEU A 62 2.01 -10.54 19.32
CA LEU A 62 2.50 -9.99 18.04
C LEU A 62 1.39 -9.98 16.98
N PHE A 63 0.64 -11.08 16.85
CA PHE A 63 -0.41 -11.21 15.84
C PHE A 63 -1.56 -10.20 16.06
N VAL A 64 -2.06 -10.11 17.29
CA VAL A 64 -3.11 -9.13 17.65
C VAL A 64 -2.63 -7.70 17.42
N SER A 65 -1.40 -7.39 17.81
CA SER A 65 -0.81 -6.07 17.56
C SER A 65 -0.72 -5.74 16.07
N ARG A 66 -0.43 -6.72 15.20
CA ARG A 66 -0.44 -6.55 13.74
C ARG A 66 -1.83 -6.20 13.20
N ILE A 67 -2.89 -6.82 13.75
CA ILE A 67 -4.27 -6.46 13.40
C ILE A 67 -4.55 -5.00 13.78
N PHE A 68 -4.20 -4.57 15.00
CA PHE A 68 -4.38 -3.19 15.44
C PHE A 68 -3.60 -2.19 14.59
N ILE A 69 -2.34 -2.50 14.21
CA ILE A 69 -1.57 -1.67 13.29
C ILE A 69 -2.30 -1.58 11.94
N GLY A 70 -2.76 -2.71 11.40
CA GLY A 70 -3.49 -2.75 10.13
C GLY A 70 -4.77 -1.91 10.15
N VAL A 71 -5.58 -2.06 11.20
CA VAL A 71 -6.76 -1.22 11.44
C VAL A 71 -6.35 0.26 11.48
N GLY A 72 -5.35 0.59 12.29
CA GLY A 72 -4.95 1.98 12.52
C GLY A 72 -4.39 2.70 11.29
N VAL A 73 -3.69 2.00 10.38
CA VAL A 73 -3.16 2.62 9.16
C VAL A 73 -4.13 2.60 7.98
N SER A 74 -5.29 1.94 8.10
CA SER A 74 -6.27 1.81 7.02
C SER A 74 -6.80 3.17 6.51
N ALA A 75 -6.86 4.18 7.39
CA ALA A 75 -7.27 5.54 7.03
C ALA A 75 -6.17 6.37 6.35
N CYS A 76 -4.91 5.93 6.37
CA CYS A 76 -3.78 6.73 5.91
C CYS A 76 -3.71 6.91 4.38
N MET A 77 -4.43 6.11 3.60
CA MET A 77 -4.52 6.26 2.15
C MET A 77 -5.76 7.07 1.75
N MET A 78 -6.94 6.66 2.19
CA MET A 78 -8.20 7.31 1.81
C MET A 78 -8.40 8.67 2.48
N GLY A 79 -7.94 8.83 3.72
CA GLY A 79 -8.09 10.06 4.48
C GLY A 79 -7.46 11.28 3.81
N PRO A 80 -6.17 11.25 3.42
CA PRO A 80 -5.55 12.32 2.67
C PRO A 80 -6.24 12.61 1.33
N LEU A 81 -6.65 11.58 0.57
CA LEU A 81 -7.35 11.76 -0.70
C LEU A 81 -8.65 12.53 -0.51
N THR A 82 -9.43 12.19 0.51
CA THR A 82 -10.63 12.94 0.88
C THR A 82 -10.29 14.37 1.31
N GLY A 83 -9.23 14.54 2.12
CA GLY A 83 -8.74 15.84 2.54
C GLY A 83 -8.33 16.75 1.36
N TYR A 84 -7.63 16.20 0.38
CA TYR A 84 -7.19 16.96 -0.80
C TYR A 84 -8.37 17.49 -1.61
N ARG A 85 -9.47 16.74 -1.70
CA ARG A 85 -10.70 17.21 -2.37
C ARG A 85 -11.35 18.38 -1.65
N VAL A 86 -11.20 18.44 -0.34
CA VAL A 86 -11.79 19.48 0.50
C VAL A 86 -10.93 20.75 0.56
N TRP A 87 -9.59 20.57 0.71
CA TRP A 87 -8.70 21.69 1.01
C TRP A 87 -7.95 22.24 -0.20
N PHE A 88 -7.82 21.47 -1.29
CA PHE A 88 -7.07 21.90 -2.46
C PHE A 88 -7.97 22.09 -3.68
N ALA A 89 -7.69 23.14 -4.47
CA ALA A 89 -8.29 23.29 -5.79
C ALA A 89 -7.92 22.09 -6.69
N GLU A 90 -8.82 21.68 -7.59
CA GLU A 90 -8.73 20.49 -8.44
C GLU A 90 -7.35 20.34 -9.12
N LYS A 91 -6.79 21.46 -9.62
CA LYS A 91 -5.46 21.50 -10.26
C LYS A 91 -4.29 21.07 -9.36
N TYR A 92 -4.44 21.13 -8.02
CA TYR A 92 -3.38 20.76 -7.07
C TYR A 92 -3.57 19.38 -6.47
N GLN A 93 -4.76 18.79 -6.55
CA GLN A 93 -5.08 17.51 -5.92
C GLN A 93 -4.20 16.37 -6.45
N GLN A 94 -4.00 16.30 -7.77
CA GLN A 94 -3.16 15.29 -8.39
C GLN A 94 -1.69 15.42 -7.94
N ARG A 95 -1.19 16.64 -7.80
CA ARG A 95 0.17 16.89 -7.29
C ARG A 95 0.31 16.45 -5.84
N ALA A 96 -0.64 16.76 -4.98
CA ALA A 96 -0.66 16.35 -3.58
C ALA A 96 -0.70 14.82 -3.44
N ASN A 97 -1.51 14.14 -4.26
CA ASN A 97 -1.56 12.68 -4.31
C ASN A 97 -0.21 12.07 -4.73
N SER A 98 0.43 12.62 -5.75
CA SER A 98 1.75 12.15 -6.19
C SER A 98 2.81 12.29 -5.09
N TRP A 99 2.78 13.40 -4.34
CA TRP A 99 3.69 13.60 -3.20
C TRP A 99 3.41 12.61 -2.06
N MET A 100 2.15 12.34 -1.77
CA MET A 100 1.76 11.33 -0.78
C MET A 100 2.34 9.94 -1.15
N LEU A 101 2.16 9.53 -2.40
CA LEU A 101 2.70 8.25 -2.88
C LEU A 101 4.23 8.21 -2.85
N MET A 102 4.89 9.33 -3.16
CA MET A 102 6.34 9.44 -3.07
C MET A 102 6.82 9.26 -1.62
N VAL A 103 6.18 9.92 -0.66
CA VAL A 103 6.52 9.78 0.77
C VAL A 103 6.26 8.35 1.26
N ALA A 104 5.16 7.71 0.82
CA ALA A 104 4.89 6.30 1.15
C ALA A 104 6.01 5.38 0.64
N ASN A 105 6.53 5.62 -0.58
CA ASN A 105 7.64 4.85 -1.12
C ASN A 105 8.95 5.06 -0.37
N ILE A 106 9.21 6.26 0.18
CA ILE A 106 10.36 6.49 1.09
C ILE A 106 10.25 5.57 2.31
N GLY A 107 9.03 5.35 2.84
CA GLY A 107 8.80 4.40 3.92
C GLY A 107 9.20 2.96 3.54
N PHE A 108 8.82 2.50 2.35
CA PHE A 108 9.24 1.18 1.86
C PHE A 108 10.77 1.05 1.74
N VAL A 109 11.43 2.04 1.15
CA VAL A 109 12.90 2.07 1.03
C VAL A 109 13.56 2.05 2.41
N SER A 110 13.06 2.87 3.34
CA SER A 110 13.59 2.98 4.70
C SER A 110 13.43 1.69 5.51
N SER A 111 12.41 0.89 5.23
CA SER A 111 12.14 -0.37 5.93
C SER A 111 13.07 -1.53 5.54
N THR A 112 13.92 -1.36 4.54
CA THR A 112 14.82 -2.40 4.02
C THR A 112 16.25 -2.24 4.53
N LEU A 113 17.16 -1.78 3.70
CA LEU A 113 18.58 -1.65 4.05
C LEU A 113 18.84 -0.78 5.28
N PRO A 114 18.21 0.40 5.47
CA PRO A 114 18.41 1.20 6.68
C PRO A 114 18.04 0.46 7.96
N VAL A 115 16.90 -0.24 7.97
CA VAL A 115 16.48 -1.06 9.13
C VAL A 115 17.45 -2.21 9.36
N GLN A 116 17.92 -2.88 8.30
CA GLN A 116 18.88 -3.98 8.43
C GLN A 116 20.20 -3.53 9.04
N ILE A 117 20.67 -2.32 8.72
CA ILE A 117 21.89 -1.72 9.32
C ILE A 117 21.68 -1.40 10.80
N LEU A 118 20.50 -0.86 11.16
CA LEU A 118 20.21 -0.47 12.55
C LEU A 118 19.90 -1.67 13.45
N LEU A 119 19.35 -2.74 12.89
CA LEU A 119 18.86 -3.89 13.64
C LEU A 119 19.88 -4.51 14.62
N PRO A 120 21.18 -4.72 14.28
CA PRO A 120 22.18 -5.25 15.19
C PRO A 120 22.48 -4.34 16.37
N TYR A 121 22.32 -3.02 16.23
CA TYR A 121 22.68 -2.03 17.26
C TYR A 121 21.56 -1.79 18.27
N ILE A 122 20.32 -1.68 17.79
CA ILE A 122 19.18 -1.28 18.64
C ILE A 122 18.13 -2.38 18.82
N GLY A 123 18.17 -3.41 17.97
CA GLY A 123 17.18 -4.49 18.00
C GLY A 123 15.81 -4.09 17.46
N TRP A 124 15.00 -5.08 17.10
CA TRP A 124 13.69 -4.87 16.45
C TRP A 124 12.67 -4.15 17.33
N ARG A 125 12.71 -4.34 18.65
CA ARG A 125 11.78 -3.66 19.57
C ARG A 125 11.95 -2.14 19.56
N TRP A 126 13.18 -1.67 19.61
CA TRP A 126 13.48 -0.24 19.52
C TRP A 126 13.13 0.36 18.16
N ILE A 127 13.24 -0.40 17.08
CA ILE A 127 12.76 0.03 15.76
C ILE A 127 11.25 0.32 15.81
N PHE A 128 10.46 -0.57 16.43
CA PHE A 128 9.03 -0.34 16.59
C PHE A 128 8.71 0.83 17.53
N ILE A 129 9.52 1.07 18.56
CA ILE A 129 9.38 2.26 19.41
C ILE A 129 9.66 3.53 18.60
N LEU A 130 10.69 3.55 17.76
CA LEU A 130 10.97 4.68 16.86
C LEU A 130 9.79 4.94 15.90
N ILE A 131 9.20 3.89 15.34
CA ILE A 131 7.99 4.00 14.50
C ILE A 131 6.82 4.59 15.32
N ALA A 132 6.64 4.15 16.57
CA ALA A 132 5.60 4.70 17.45
C ALA A 132 5.82 6.19 17.72
N ILE A 133 7.05 6.64 17.92
CA ILE A 133 7.40 8.06 18.09
C ILE A 133 7.08 8.84 16.81
N LEU A 134 7.37 8.30 15.63
CA LEU A 134 7.04 8.94 14.35
C LEU A 134 5.51 9.03 14.14
N ILE A 135 4.75 8.00 14.53
CA ILE A 135 3.29 8.02 14.48
C ILE A 135 2.75 9.09 15.42
N LEU A 136 3.26 9.17 16.66
CA LEU A 136 2.87 10.19 17.63
C LEU A 136 3.18 11.60 17.11
N PHE A 137 4.35 11.81 16.55
CA PHE A 137 4.74 13.09 15.95
C PHE A 137 3.80 13.46 14.78
N SER A 138 3.52 12.53 13.90
CA SER A 138 2.56 12.71 12.79
C SER A 138 1.16 13.05 13.31
N LEU A 139 0.71 12.37 14.37
CA LEU A 139 -0.58 12.63 15.01
C LEU A 139 -0.67 14.07 15.54
N ILE A 140 0.39 14.53 16.24
CA ILE A 140 0.47 15.90 16.74
C ILE A 140 0.41 16.90 15.58
N LEU A 141 1.18 16.69 14.51
CA LEU A 141 1.17 17.56 13.33
C LEU A 141 -0.22 17.60 12.67
N ILE A 142 -0.91 16.48 12.55
CA ILE A 142 -2.27 16.42 11.99
C ILE A 142 -3.24 17.28 12.81
N PHE A 143 -3.21 17.15 14.13
CA PHE A 143 -4.11 17.94 14.98
C PHE A 143 -3.77 19.44 15.00
N LEU A 144 -2.49 19.80 14.87
CA LEU A 144 -2.04 21.19 14.89
C LEU A 144 -2.23 21.88 13.53
N LEU A 145 -1.85 21.21 12.43
CA LEU A 145 -1.70 21.86 11.12
C LEU A 145 -2.94 21.69 10.21
N ILE A 146 -3.68 20.58 10.36
CA ILE A 146 -4.82 20.33 9.47
C ILE A 146 -6.05 21.08 9.97
N PRO A 147 -6.74 21.85 9.11
CA PRO A 147 -7.95 22.57 9.50
C PRO A 147 -9.08 21.59 9.83
N ASN A 148 -10.02 22.07 10.65
CA ASN A 148 -11.23 21.30 10.90
C ASN A 148 -12.09 21.25 9.64
N TRP A 149 -12.76 20.13 9.44
CA TRP A 149 -13.70 19.97 8.34
C TRP A 149 -15.07 20.47 8.75
N GLU A 150 -15.59 21.44 8.02
CA GLU A 150 -16.97 21.86 8.14
C GLU A 150 -17.83 20.96 7.27
N GLN A 151 -18.76 20.25 7.89
CA GLN A 151 -19.67 19.35 7.21
C GLN A 151 -20.61 20.17 6.32
N LYS A 152 -20.41 20.12 4.99
CA LYS A 152 -21.49 20.51 4.06
C LYS A 152 -22.57 19.44 4.18
N GLU A 153 -23.83 19.87 4.36
CA GLU A 153 -24.98 18.99 4.52
C GLU A 153 -24.93 17.83 3.53
N SER A 154 -24.86 16.63 4.11
CA SER A 154 -24.66 15.39 3.36
C SER A 154 -25.89 15.05 2.53
N THR A 155 -25.68 14.79 1.27
CA THR A 155 -26.59 14.02 0.42
C THR A 155 -27.03 12.75 1.14
N SER A 156 -28.31 12.52 1.19
CA SER A 156 -28.98 11.50 1.99
C SER A 156 -28.39 10.08 1.83
N ILE A 157 -28.40 9.30 2.91
CA ILE A 157 -28.02 7.87 3.01
C ILE A 157 -28.64 6.98 1.91
N LYS A 158 -29.79 7.38 1.34
CA LYS A 158 -30.41 6.73 0.18
C LYS A 158 -29.58 6.82 -1.08
N SER A 159 -28.95 7.96 -1.34
CA SER A 159 -28.10 8.19 -2.51
C SER A 159 -26.83 7.31 -2.47
N GLU A 160 -26.26 7.05 -1.28
CA GLU A 160 -25.07 6.23 -1.13
C GLU A 160 -25.32 4.74 -1.37
N LYS A 161 -26.46 4.19 -0.88
CA LYS A 161 -26.85 2.79 -1.14
C LYS A 161 -27.14 2.52 -2.61
N GLU A 162 -27.76 3.47 -3.31
CA GLU A 162 -27.99 3.38 -4.75
C GLU A 162 -26.67 3.43 -5.54
N SER A 163 -25.75 4.29 -5.11
CA SER A 163 -24.42 4.42 -5.68
C SER A 163 -23.60 3.11 -5.55
N LEU A 164 -23.53 2.53 -4.36
CA LEU A 164 -22.82 1.26 -4.14
C LEU A 164 -23.46 0.11 -4.94
N SER A 165 -24.80 0.03 -4.98
CA SER A 165 -25.50 -0.99 -5.78
C SER A 165 -25.19 -0.89 -7.27
N GLN A 166 -25.03 0.31 -7.81
CA GLN A 166 -24.67 0.52 -9.22
C GLN A 166 -23.25 0.06 -9.52
N ILE A 167 -22.29 0.31 -8.60
CA ILE A 167 -20.91 -0.15 -8.73
C ILE A 167 -20.84 -1.67 -8.78
N TRP A 168 -21.52 -2.35 -7.85
CA TRP A 168 -21.55 -3.82 -7.78
C TRP A 168 -22.34 -4.50 -8.90
N LYS A 169 -23.15 -3.76 -9.67
CA LYS A 169 -23.83 -4.24 -10.90
C LYS A 169 -23.01 -4.01 -12.17
N ASN A 170 -21.95 -3.24 -12.11
CA ASN A 170 -21.14 -2.92 -13.29
C ASN A 170 -20.28 -4.13 -13.68
N LYS A 171 -20.56 -4.72 -14.84
CA LYS A 171 -19.86 -5.91 -15.35
C LYS A 171 -18.36 -5.70 -15.54
N PHE A 172 -17.95 -4.50 -15.96
CA PHE A 172 -16.53 -4.18 -16.12
C PHE A 172 -15.82 -4.16 -14.76
N PHE A 173 -16.40 -3.50 -13.76
CA PHE A 173 -15.88 -3.49 -12.39
C PHE A 173 -15.70 -4.90 -11.83
N ILE A 174 -16.76 -5.73 -11.93
CA ILE A 174 -16.71 -7.12 -11.44
C ILE A 174 -15.62 -7.93 -12.15
N SER A 175 -15.43 -7.75 -13.47
CA SER A 175 -14.37 -8.44 -14.22
C SER A 175 -12.96 -8.01 -13.84
N MET A 176 -12.79 -6.77 -13.34
CA MET A 176 -11.49 -6.26 -12.89
C MET A 176 -11.10 -6.72 -11.47
N ILE A 177 -12.08 -7.11 -10.64
CA ILE A 177 -11.83 -7.54 -9.26
C ILE A 177 -10.84 -8.72 -9.19
N PRO A 178 -11.08 -9.90 -9.85
CA PRO A 178 -10.14 -11.01 -9.75
C PRO A 178 -8.77 -10.66 -10.34
N LEU A 179 -8.73 -9.87 -11.40
CA LEU A 179 -7.47 -9.42 -11.99
C LEU A 179 -6.66 -8.57 -11.00
N ALA A 180 -7.30 -7.56 -10.40
CA ALA A 180 -6.66 -6.70 -9.41
C ALA A 180 -6.27 -7.48 -8.15
N PHE A 181 -7.16 -8.34 -7.65
CA PHE A 181 -6.94 -9.15 -6.44
C PHE A 181 -5.71 -10.05 -6.58
N ILE A 182 -5.64 -10.86 -7.65
CA ILE A 182 -4.55 -11.81 -7.87
C ILE A 182 -3.24 -11.07 -8.11
N ASN A 183 -3.23 -10.07 -8.99
CA ASN A 183 -1.98 -9.40 -9.37
C ASN A 183 -1.49 -8.45 -8.29
N TYR A 184 -2.35 -7.62 -7.72
CA TYR A 184 -1.94 -6.68 -6.66
C TYR A 184 -1.55 -7.42 -5.38
N GLY A 185 -2.35 -8.42 -4.98
CA GLY A 185 -2.03 -9.29 -3.86
C GLY A 185 -0.76 -10.10 -4.08
N GLY A 186 -0.54 -10.62 -5.29
CA GLY A 186 0.67 -11.34 -5.67
C GLY A 186 1.93 -10.49 -5.60
N ILE A 187 1.90 -9.28 -6.18
CA ILE A 187 3.02 -8.33 -6.11
C ILE A 187 3.32 -8.00 -4.65
N GLN A 188 2.30 -7.67 -3.87
CA GLN A 188 2.44 -7.31 -2.47
C GLN A 188 3.04 -8.46 -1.65
N ALA A 189 2.55 -9.68 -1.85
CA ALA A 189 3.06 -10.87 -1.16
C ALA A 189 4.52 -11.16 -1.53
N ILE A 190 4.87 -11.08 -2.82
CA ILE A 190 6.24 -11.31 -3.27
C ILE A 190 7.18 -10.24 -2.71
N GLN A 191 6.82 -8.97 -2.83
CA GLN A 191 7.66 -7.86 -2.40
C GLN A 191 7.87 -7.83 -0.88
N THR A 192 6.81 -8.02 -0.10
CA THR A 192 6.88 -7.81 1.36
C THR A 192 7.18 -9.08 2.15
N LEU A 193 6.88 -10.25 1.58
CA LEU A 193 6.94 -11.50 2.33
C LEU A 193 7.93 -12.52 1.76
N TRP A 194 7.98 -12.69 0.43
CA TRP A 194 8.70 -13.82 -0.17
C TRP A 194 10.05 -13.47 -0.79
N ALA A 195 10.25 -12.27 -1.33
CA ALA A 195 11.51 -11.91 -1.99
C ALA A 195 12.72 -11.97 -1.04
N GLY A 196 12.57 -11.50 0.22
CA GLY A 196 13.62 -11.59 1.23
C GLY A 196 14.01 -13.02 1.58
N PRO A 197 13.07 -13.85 2.08
CA PRO A 197 13.33 -15.27 2.35
C PRO A 197 13.84 -16.07 1.15
N TRP A 198 13.37 -15.79 -0.06
CA TRP A 198 13.90 -16.41 -1.27
C TRP A 198 15.38 -16.10 -1.46
N MET A 199 15.75 -14.83 -1.38
CA MET A 199 17.16 -14.41 -1.52
C MET A 199 18.04 -15.03 -0.43
N LEU A 200 17.55 -15.18 0.80
CA LEU A 200 18.30 -15.80 1.89
C LEU A 200 18.42 -17.32 1.73
N ASN A 201 17.30 -18.03 1.53
CA ASN A 201 17.24 -19.48 1.67
C ASN A 201 17.43 -20.22 0.34
N ILE A 202 17.11 -19.59 -0.79
CA ILE A 202 17.19 -20.23 -2.12
C ILE A 202 18.43 -19.73 -2.87
N THR A 203 18.63 -18.40 -2.93
CA THR A 203 19.78 -17.80 -3.64
C THR A 203 21.07 -17.81 -2.79
N GLY A 204 20.97 -18.01 -1.47
CA GLY A 204 22.12 -18.05 -0.56
C GLY A 204 22.73 -16.67 -0.25
N TYR A 205 21.96 -15.61 -0.38
CA TYR A 205 22.40 -14.27 -0.02
C TYR A 205 22.60 -14.12 1.49
N THR A 206 23.58 -13.33 1.90
CA THR A 206 23.69 -12.87 3.28
C THR A 206 22.52 -11.93 3.62
N PRO A 207 22.19 -11.74 4.93
CA PRO A 207 21.14 -10.81 5.34
C PRO A 207 21.32 -9.40 4.77
N LEU A 208 22.56 -8.91 4.70
CA LEU A 208 22.86 -7.59 4.13
C LEU A 208 22.63 -7.55 2.61
N GLN A 209 23.03 -8.61 1.88
CA GLN A 209 22.79 -8.71 0.44
C GLN A 209 21.29 -8.80 0.12
N SER A 210 20.53 -9.55 0.91
CA SER A 210 19.07 -9.63 0.76
C SER A 210 18.41 -8.28 1.01
N ALA A 211 18.79 -7.58 2.08
CA ALA A 211 18.26 -6.25 2.38
C ALA A 211 18.62 -5.22 1.29
N THR A 212 19.84 -5.30 0.75
CA THR A 212 20.28 -4.47 -0.40
C THR A 212 19.47 -4.80 -1.65
N GLY A 213 19.17 -6.06 -1.89
CA GLY A 213 18.29 -6.49 -2.98
C GLY A 213 16.87 -5.90 -2.84
N LEU A 214 16.27 -6.01 -1.67
CA LEU A 214 14.97 -5.42 -1.37
C LEU A 214 14.98 -3.88 -1.49
N PHE A 215 16.06 -3.24 -1.09
CA PHE A 215 16.25 -1.80 -1.27
C PHE A 215 16.20 -1.41 -2.75
N TRP A 216 16.92 -2.11 -3.62
CA TRP A 216 16.90 -1.84 -5.07
C TRP A 216 15.55 -2.15 -5.71
N ILE A 217 14.85 -3.20 -5.27
CA ILE A 217 13.47 -3.50 -5.69
C ILE A 217 12.56 -2.30 -5.40
N ASN A 218 12.63 -1.73 -4.19
CA ASN A 218 11.79 -0.60 -3.79
C ASN A 218 12.17 0.71 -4.50
N ILE A 219 13.47 0.97 -4.71
CA ILE A 219 13.94 2.11 -5.52
C ILE A 219 13.43 2.00 -6.96
N THR A 220 13.54 0.82 -7.56
CA THR A 220 13.05 0.59 -8.93
C THR A 220 11.54 0.80 -9.03
N MET A 221 10.79 0.36 -8.02
CA MET A 221 9.35 0.59 -7.94
C MET A 221 9.03 2.10 -7.88
N LEU A 222 9.76 2.87 -7.07
CA LEU A 222 9.62 4.32 -6.98
C LEU A 222 9.91 5.00 -8.33
N ILE A 223 11.04 4.66 -8.95
CA ILE A 223 11.43 5.18 -10.28
C ILE A 223 10.37 4.81 -11.33
N SER A 224 9.88 3.58 -11.31
CA SER A 224 8.88 3.11 -12.27
C SER A 224 7.55 3.85 -12.12
N PHE A 225 7.08 4.13 -10.90
CA PHE A 225 5.89 4.97 -10.68
C PHE A 225 6.10 6.39 -11.20
N PHE A 226 7.28 6.96 -10.99
CA PHE A 226 7.62 8.28 -11.51
C PHE A 226 7.61 8.31 -13.05
N ILE A 227 8.25 7.32 -13.69
CA ILE A 227 8.28 7.16 -15.15
C ILE A 227 6.85 6.98 -15.70
N TRP A 228 6.05 6.10 -15.10
CA TRP A 228 4.66 5.88 -15.51
C TRP A 228 3.83 7.15 -15.36
N GLY A 229 3.98 7.89 -14.27
CA GLY A 229 3.28 9.17 -14.07
C GLY A 229 3.59 10.21 -15.16
N TYR A 230 4.81 10.19 -15.70
CA TYR A 230 5.23 11.10 -16.76
C TYR A 230 4.83 10.61 -18.17
N ILE A 231 4.94 9.31 -18.42
CA ILE A 231 4.73 8.71 -19.76
C ILE A 231 3.23 8.47 -20.04
N LEU A 232 2.42 8.09 -19.04
CA LEU A 232 1.02 7.74 -19.23
C LEU A 232 0.18 8.82 -19.93
N PRO A 233 0.26 10.10 -19.56
CA PRO A 233 -0.48 11.15 -20.26
C PRO A 233 -0.15 11.19 -21.74
N LYS A 234 1.15 11.10 -22.10
CA LYS A 234 1.61 11.10 -23.49
C LYS A 234 1.11 9.88 -24.26
N ILE A 235 1.19 8.69 -23.66
CA ILE A 235 0.70 7.45 -24.29
C ILE A 235 -0.83 7.53 -24.53
N SER A 236 -1.56 8.14 -23.61
CA SER A 236 -3.00 8.37 -23.76
C SER A 236 -3.34 9.30 -24.93
N GLU A 237 -2.53 10.32 -25.18
CA GLU A 237 -2.66 11.21 -26.35
C GLU A 237 -2.53 10.46 -27.68
N TYR A 238 -1.71 9.38 -27.72
CA TYR A 238 -1.60 8.49 -28.88
C TYR A 238 -2.74 7.44 -28.98
N GLY A 239 -3.79 7.57 -28.19
CA GLY A 239 -4.96 6.69 -28.23
C GLY A 239 -4.76 5.28 -27.64
N ILE A 240 -3.67 5.09 -26.88
CA ILE A 240 -3.41 3.81 -26.19
C ILE A 240 -4.09 3.82 -24.83
N SER A 241 -5.13 3.00 -24.68
CA SER A 241 -5.88 2.91 -23.41
C SER A 241 -5.10 2.16 -22.32
N SER A 242 -5.39 2.47 -21.05
CA SER A 242 -4.85 1.74 -19.89
C SER A 242 -5.10 0.23 -19.98
N ILE A 243 -6.26 -0.19 -20.51
CA ILE A 243 -6.61 -1.62 -20.70
C ILE A 243 -5.64 -2.29 -21.69
N LYS A 244 -5.27 -1.61 -22.76
CA LYS A 244 -4.33 -2.15 -23.76
C LYS A 244 -2.94 -2.33 -23.14
N LEU A 245 -2.50 -1.38 -22.33
CA LEU A 245 -1.23 -1.48 -21.59
C LEU A 245 -1.25 -2.63 -20.59
N ILE A 246 -2.35 -2.84 -19.87
CA ILE A 246 -2.51 -3.98 -18.95
C ILE A 246 -2.43 -5.30 -19.72
N LYS A 247 -3.15 -5.43 -20.84
CA LYS A 247 -3.15 -6.65 -21.68
C LYS A 247 -1.75 -6.99 -22.23
N LEU A 248 -0.93 -6.00 -22.54
CA LEU A 248 0.42 -6.21 -23.04
C LEU A 248 1.43 -6.42 -21.91
N GLY A 249 1.27 -5.72 -20.80
CA GLY A 249 2.24 -5.74 -19.69
C GLY A 249 2.13 -6.97 -18.79
N LEU A 250 0.91 -7.47 -18.54
CA LEU A 250 0.72 -8.65 -17.68
C LEU A 250 1.43 -9.91 -18.16
N PRO A 251 1.39 -10.29 -19.46
CA PRO A 251 2.16 -11.44 -19.93
C PRO A 251 3.67 -11.29 -19.69
N ILE A 252 4.20 -10.08 -19.84
CA ILE A 252 5.62 -9.79 -19.58
C ILE A 252 5.93 -9.95 -18.10
N SER A 253 5.03 -9.50 -17.23
CA SER A 253 5.14 -9.68 -15.78
C SER A 253 5.13 -11.17 -15.39
N TYR A 254 4.21 -11.95 -15.93
CA TYR A 254 4.15 -13.39 -15.67
C TYR A 254 5.36 -14.13 -16.22
N PHE A 255 5.87 -13.71 -17.38
CA PHE A 255 7.12 -14.25 -17.90
C PHE A 255 8.31 -13.94 -16.99
N SER A 256 8.39 -12.72 -16.45
CA SER A 256 9.41 -12.37 -15.44
C SER A 256 9.29 -13.21 -14.17
N LEU A 257 8.07 -13.50 -13.71
CA LEU A 257 7.82 -14.40 -12.59
C LEU A 257 8.24 -15.84 -12.91
N PHE A 258 7.92 -16.31 -14.11
CA PHE A 258 8.38 -17.63 -14.59
C PHE A 258 9.91 -17.72 -14.58
N LEU A 259 10.62 -16.68 -15.01
CA LEU A 259 12.09 -16.65 -14.96
C LEU A 259 12.63 -16.80 -13.53
N ILE A 260 11.99 -16.20 -12.53
CA ILE A 260 12.39 -16.37 -11.12
C ILE A 260 12.30 -17.86 -10.74
N ILE A 261 11.20 -18.52 -11.09
CA ILE A 261 10.99 -19.94 -10.79
C ILE A 261 11.98 -20.81 -11.57
N TYR A 262 12.18 -20.54 -12.84
CA TYR A 262 13.05 -21.31 -13.72
C TYR A 262 14.52 -21.24 -13.31
N PHE A 263 15.03 -20.05 -12.96
CA PHE A 263 16.41 -19.88 -12.54
C PHE A 263 16.65 -20.28 -11.07
N GLY A 264 15.61 -20.43 -10.27
CA GLY A 264 15.70 -20.97 -8.90
C GLY A 264 16.82 -20.31 -8.08
N ASN A 265 17.86 -21.07 -7.78
CA ASN A 265 19.00 -20.60 -6.98
C ASN A 265 19.76 -19.41 -7.60
N ASN A 266 19.67 -19.23 -8.89
CA ASN A 266 20.28 -18.09 -9.60
C ASN A 266 19.33 -16.88 -9.72
N ALA A 267 18.10 -17.00 -9.24
CA ALA A 267 17.12 -15.93 -9.25
C ALA A 267 17.35 -14.95 -8.09
N GLY A 268 18.33 -14.07 -8.27
CA GLY A 268 18.67 -13.04 -7.29
C GLY A 268 17.85 -11.76 -7.43
N ALA A 269 18.26 -10.70 -6.74
CA ALA A 269 17.59 -9.40 -6.66
C ALA A 269 17.24 -8.80 -8.03
N PHE A 270 18.07 -9.05 -9.06
CA PHE A 270 17.84 -8.53 -10.41
C PHE A 270 16.52 -9.03 -11.02
N LEU A 271 16.23 -10.33 -10.93
CA LEU A 271 14.99 -10.89 -11.49
C LEU A 271 13.75 -10.43 -10.72
N PHE A 272 13.83 -10.28 -9.40
CA PHE A 272 12.77 -9.69 -8.60
C PHE A 272 12.53 -8.22 -8.97
N THR A 273 13.59 -7.46 -9.21
CA THR A 273 13.51 -6.07 -9.68
C THR A 273 12.81 -5.99 -11.03
N LEU A 274 13.18 -6.86 -11.97
CA LEU A 274 12.55 -6.96 -13.30
C LEU A 274 11.06 -7.33 -13.19
N TYR A 275 10.72 -8.29 -12.33
CA TYR A 275 9.34 -8.67 -12.07
C TYR A 275 8.52 -7.49 -11.53
N ILE A 276 9.01 -6.79 -10.51
CA ILE A 276 8.30 -5.64 -9.92
C ILE A 276 8.14 -4.52 -10.96
N MET A 277 9.19 -4.20 -11.73
CA MET A 277 9.14 -3.18 -12.78
C MET A 277 8.06 -3.48 -13.83
N THR A 278 7.95 -4.73 -14.27
CA THR A 278 6.97 -5.14 -15.27
C THR A 278 5.56 -5.26 -14.68
N SER A 279 5.43 -5.60 -13.39
CA SER A 279 4.15 -5.80 -12.70
C SER A 279 3.45 -4.50 -12.34
N ILE A 280 4.14 -3.36 -12.29
CA ILE A 280 3.56 -2.04 -11.97
C ILE A 280 2.41 -1.66 -12.91
N VAL A 281 2.39 -2.21 -14.13
CA VAL A 281 1.29 -1.98 -15.09
C VAL A 281 -0.09 -2.27 -14.49
N ILE A 282 -0.19 -3.12 -13.46
CA ILE A 282 -1.45 -3.41 -12.79
C ILE A 282 -2.03 -2.20 -12.05
N SER A 283 -1.21 -1.23 -11.66
CA SER A 283 -1.68 0.02 -11.05
C SER A 283 -2.61 0.82 -11.98
N LEU A 284 -2.56 0.56 -13.29
CA LEU A 284 -3.44 1.16 -14.28
C LEU A 284 -4.89 0.65 -14.20
N THR A 285 -5.17 -0.40 -13.42
CA THR A 285 -6.54 -0.88 -13.20
C THR A 285 -7.40 0.18 -12.49
N GLN A 286 -6.84 0.94 -11.56
CA GLN A 286 -7.57 2.01 -10.85
C GLN A 286 -8.06 3.11 -11.80
N PRO A 287 -7.22 3.78 -12.61
CA PRO A 287 -7.68 4.75 -13.57
C PRO A 287 -8.57 4.13 -14.66
N ALA A 288 -8.33 2.89 -15.08
CA ALA A 288 -9.20 2.20 -16.04
C ALA A 288 -10.61 1.99 -15.49
N ILE A 289 -10.76 1.66 -14.23
CA ILE A 289 -12.05 1.53 -13.54
C ILE A 289 -12.71 2.91 -13.42
N ALA A 290 -11.98 3.92 -12.94
CA ALA A 290 -12.51 5.27 -12.74
C ALA A 290 -13.07 5.90 -14.03
N LEU A 291 -12.43 5.66 -15.18
CA LEU A 291 -12.90 6.15 -16.49
C LEU A 291 -14.22 5.50 -16.96
N ASN A 292 -14.61 4.36 -16.40
CA ASN A 292 -15.86 3.66 -16.75
C ASN A 292 -17.04 4.06 -15.85
N PHE A 293 -16.84 4.96 -14.90
CA PHE A 293 -17.88 5.49 -14.04
C PHE A 293 -18.10 7.00 -14.29
N SER A 294 -19.33 7.47 -14.02
CA SER A 294 -19.61 8.90 -14.00
C SER A 294 -18.76 9.57 -12.90
N LYS A 295 -18.42 10.86 -13.09
CA LYS A 295 -17.59 11.62 -12.13
C LYS A 295 -18.09 11.54 -10.67
N ASN A 296 -19.39 11.36 -10.46
CA ASN A 296 -20.00 11.23 -9.14
C ASN A 296 -19.79 9.86 -8.47
N LEU A 297 -19.46 8.83 -9.26
CA LEU A 297 -19.24 7.44 -8.80
C LEU A 297 -17.78 7.02 -8.83
N ALA A 298 -16.91 7.81 -9.46
CA ALA A 298 -15.48 7.51 -9.64
C ALA A 298 -14.60 7.95 -8.45
N GLY A 299 -15.22 8.43 -7.39
CA GLY A 299 -14.55 9.00 -6.24
C GLY A 299 -14.51 8.17 -5.00
#